data_4e9084f0aa077e2311908a1ae6d44e35
#
_entry.id   4e9084f0aa077e2311908a1ae6d44e35
#
_cell.length_a   1.000
_cell.length_b   1.000
_cell.length_c   1.000
_cell.angle_alpha   90.00
_cell.angle_beta   90.00
_cell.angle_gamma   90.00
#
_symmetry.space_group_name_H-M   'P 1'
#
loop_
_entity.id
_entity.type
_entity.pdbx_description
1 polymer ?
#
loop_
_entity_poly.entity_id
_entity_poly.type
_entity_poly.pdbx_seq_one_letter_code
_entity_poly.pdbx_strand_id
1 'polypeptide(L)'
;IAAKDCSSPARYVIQGTKGYILQKSTANWCGGVTFHPNQGKEEHFNLNGGRPRQAAEFHAFARAIEGGDQELCSRMLDTSVAVSRVLTVARRSAGIKFPCDK
;
A
#
# COMPACT_ATOMS: atom_id res chain seq x y z
N ILE A 1 -8.81 -13.21 7.42
CA ILE A 1 -9.05 -13.32 8.88
C ILE A 1 -7.83 -12.73 9.57
N ALA A 2 -8.06 -11.77 10.46
CA ALA A 2 -7.01 -11.19 11.28
C ALA A 2 -7.30 -11.54 12.74
N ALA A 3 -6.32 -12.11 13.43
CA ALA A 3 -6.34 -12.30 14.86
C ALA A 3 -5.45 -11.23 15.50
N LYS A 4 -5.96 -10.52 16.48
CA LYS A 4 -5.26 -9.42 17.15
C LYS A 4 -4.25 -9.92 18.18
N ASP A 5 -4.43 -11.13 18.62
CA ASP A 5 -3.74 -11.80 19.72
C ASP A 5 -2.65 -12.77 19.25
N CYS A 6 -2.39 -12.87 17.96
CA CYS A 6 -1.34 -13.69 17.41
C CYS A 6 -0.35 -12.91 16.54
N SER A 7 0.90 -13.38 16.50
CA SER A 7 1.88 -12.91 15.54
C SER A 7 1.54 -13.47 14.16
N SER A 8 1.36 -12.61 13.17
CA SER A 8 1.11 -13.00 11.79
C SER A 8 2.32 -12.71 10.90
N PRO A 9 2.70 -13.62 10.00
CA PRO A 9 3.77 -13.34 9.05
C PRO A 9 3.33 -12.22 8.10
N ALA A 10 4.02 -11.08 8.18
CA ALA A 10 3.77 -9.97 7.26
C ALA A 10 4.39 -10.29 5.90
N ARG A 11 3.55 -10.56 4.92
CA ARG A 11 3.97 -10.78 3.52
C ARG A 11 2.85 -10.45 2.55
N TYR A 12 3.23 -10.07 1.34
CA TYR A 12 2.35 -9.91 0.19
C TYR A 12 2.81 -10.81 -0.93
N VAL A 13 1.86 -11.45 -1.59
CA VAL A 13 2.11 -12.28 -2.77
C VAL A 13 1.20 -11.80 -3.88
N ILE A 14 1.79 -11.45 -5.03
CA ILE A 14 1.07 -11.12 -6.25
C ILE A 14 1.37 -12.25 -7.24
N GLN A 15 0.37 -13.04 -7.58
CA GLN A 15 0.50 -14.14 -8.52
C GLN A 15 0.12 -13.71 -9.93
N GLY A 16 0.94 -14.12 -10.89
CA GLY A 16 0.73 -13.89 -12.32
C GLY A 16 1.01 -15.15 -13.15
N THR A 17 0.78 -15.06 -14.44
CA THR A 17 0.96 -16.20 -15.36
C THR A 17 2.43 -16.56 -15.58
N LYS A 18 3.36 -15.66 -15.32
CA LYS A 18 4.81 -15.84 -15.51
C LYS A 18 5.58 -16.13 -14.23
N GLY A 19 4.90 -16.14 -13.09
CA GLY A 19 5.51 -16.32 -11.76
C GLY A 19 4.77 -15.53 -10.70
N TYR A 20 5.41 -15.31 -9.56
CA TYR A 20 4.85 -14.49 -8.50
C TYR A 20 5.88 -13.52 -7.93
N ILE A 21 5.37 -12.43 -7.36
CA ILE A 21 6.16 -11.45 -6.61
C ILE A 21 5.87 -11.64 -5.13
N LEU A 22 6.91 -11.72 -4.33
CA LEU A 22 6.84 -11.84 -2.89
C LEU A 22 7.47 -10.63 -2.21
N GLN A 23 6.71 -9.96 -1.36
CA GLN A 23 7.21 -8.98 -0.39
C GLN A 23 7.18 -9.59 1.01
N LYS A 24 8.33 -9.67 1.67
CA LYS A 24 8.49 -10.21 3.04
C LYS A 24 8.60 -9.07 4.06
N SER A 25 7.59 -8.21 4.12
CA SER A 25 7.59 -7.07 5.05
C SER A 25 6.16 -6.61 5.34
N THR A 26 6.02 -5.71 6.31
CA THR A 26 4.71 -5.11 6.64
C THR A 26 4.19 -4.24 5.50
N ALA A 27 2.85 -4.04 5.46
CA ALA A 27 2.18 -3.27 4.43
C ALA A 27 2.72 -1.85 4.24
N ASN A 28 3.13 -1.26 5.34
CA ASN A 28 3.59 0.14 5.39
C ASN A 28 5.11 0.29 5.17
N TRP A 29 5.79 -0.79 4.81
CA TRP A 29 7.22 -0.74 4.55
C TRP A 29 7.65 -1.81 3.55
N CYS A 30 7.96 -1.39 2.34
CA CYS A 30 8.54 -2.26 1.33
C CYS A 30 10.07 -2.16 1.41
N GLY A 31 10.70 -3.12 2.08
CA GLY A 31 12.17 -3.24 2.14
C GLY A 31 12.76 -3.88 0.88
N GLY A 32 11.91 -4.41 0.01
CA GLY A 32 12.27 -5.06 -1.24
C GLY A 32 11.25 -6.12 -1.63
N VAL A 33 11.32 -6.53 -2.89
CA VAL A 33 10.48 -7.59 -3.45
C VAL A 33 11.34 -8.62 -4.15
N THR A 34 10.86 -9.86 -4.17
CA THR A 34 11.48 -10.95 -4.92
C THR A 34 10.51 -11.40 -6.00
N PHE A 35 10.95 -11.41 -7.23
CA PHE A 35 10.25 -12.06 -8.32
C PHE A 35 10.71 -13.51 -8.43
N HIS A 36 9.76 -14.42 -8.38
CA HIS A 36 9.94 -15.85 -8.56
C HIS A 36 9.30 -16.24 -9.90
N PRO A 37 10.07 -16.33 -10.99
CA PRO A 37 9.54 -16.76 -12.27
C PRO A 37 9.19 -18.25 -12.24
N ASN A 38 8.23 -18.67 -13.10
CA ASN A 38 7.91 -20.08 -13.27
C ASN A 38 9.10 -20.92 -13.76
N GLN A 39 10.02 -20.26 -14.47
CA GLN A 39 11.27 -20.86 -14.95
C GLN A 39 12.38 -19.81 -14.85
N GLY A 40 13.57 -20.24 -14.44
CA GLY A 40 14.72 -19.35 -14.29
C GLY A 40 15.09 -19.09 -12.84
N LYS A 41 15.88 -18.05 -12.63
CA LYS A 41 16.38 -17.66 -11.31
C LYS A 41 15.50 -16.58 -10.70
N GLU A 42 15.45 -16.58 -9.37
CA GLU A 42 14.85 -15.51 -8.61
C GLU A 42 15.56 -14.18 -8.83
N GLU A 43 14.80 -13.10 -8.88
CA GLU A 43 15.30 -11.74 -9.00
C GLU A 43 14.88 -10.92 -7.80
N HIS A 44 15.83 -10.19 -7.19
CA HIS A 44 15.58 -9.35 -6.02
C HIS A 44 15.66 -7.88 -6.40
N PHE A 45 14.66 -7.13 -5.99
CA PHE A 45 14.56 -5.69 -6.24
C PHE A 45 14.44 -4.94 -4.91
N ASN A 46 15.34 -3.98 -4.70
CA ASN A 46 15.24 -3.02 -3.60
C ASN A 46 15.38 -1.61 -4.16
N LEU A 47 14.25 -1.02 -4.53
CA LEU A 47 14.21 0.34 -5.09
C LEU A 47 14.26 1.42 -4.00
N ASN A 48 14.17 1.03 -2.74
CA ASN A 48 14.17 2.00 -1.63
C ASN A 48 15.57 2.48 -1.27
N GLY A 49 16.62 1.66 -1.52
CA GLY A 49 18.01 2.07 -1.35
C GLY A 49 18.38 2.55 0.06
N GLY A 50 17.71 2.04 1.10
CA GLY A 50 17.94 2.47 2.49
C GLY A 50 17.32 3.82 2.86
N ARG A 51 16.48 4.41 1.99
CA ARG A 51 15.78 5.67 2.29
C ARG A 51 14.82 5.50 3.46
N PRO A 52 14.58 6.56 4.25
CA PRO A 52 13.56 6.56 5.29
C PRO A 52 12.19 6.16 4.71
N ARG A 53 11.36 5.55 5.55
CA ARG A 53 9.94 5.31 5.23
C ARG A 53 9.33 6.63 4.77
N GLN A 54 8.40 6.61 3.90
CA GLN A 54 7.69 7.80 3.41
C GLN A 54 8.53 8.83 2.64
N ALA A 55 9.86 8.70 2.56
CA ALA A 55 10.67 9.66 1.81
C ALA A 55 10.18 9.83 0.36
N ALA A 56 9.82 8.72 -0.31
CA ALA A 56 9.28 8.78 -1.67
C ALA A 56 7.93 9.49 -1.74
N GLU A 57 7.09 9.33 -0.72
CA GLU A 57 5.79 10.00 -0.58
C GLU A 57 5.98 11.50 -0.44
N PHE A 58 6.84 11.95 0.49
CA PHE A 58 7.14 13.37 0.66
C PHE A 58 7.75 14.00 -0.59
N HIS A 59 8.66 13.30 -1.27
CA HIS A 59 9.20 13.77 -2.54
C HIS A 59 8.14 13.88 -3.65
N ALA A 60 7.19 12.95 -3.70
CA ALA A 60 6.07 13.02 -4.65
C ALA A 60 5.17 14.21 -4.34
N PHE A 61 4.88 14.45 -3.05
CA PHE A 61 4.12 15.61 -2.58
C PHE A 61 4.79 16.92 -2.96
N ALA A 62 6.07 17.07 -2.63
CA ALA A 62 6.84 18.28 -2.94
C ALA A 62 6.80 18.57 -4.45
N ARG A 63 7.06 17.57 -5.29
CA ARG A 63 7.01 17.74 -6.76
C ARG A 63 5.63 18.13 -7.27
N ALA A 64 4.56 17.56 -6.71
CA ALA A 64 3.20 17.92 -7.13
C ALA A 64 2.87 19.38 -6.78
N ILE A 65 3.30 19.85 -5.60
CA ILE A 65 3.09 21.24 -5.16
C ILE A 65 3.94 22.21 -5.98
N GLU A 66 5.25 21.96 -6.09
CA GLU A 66 6.20 22.80 -6.81
C GLU A 66 5.90 22.86 -8.32
N GLY A 67 5.46 21.73 -8.90
CA GLY A 67 5.07 21.64 -10.30
C GLY A 67 3.65 22.15 -10.61
N GLY A 68 2.85 22.48 -9.58
CA GLY A 68 1.47 22.89 -9.74
C GLY A 68 0.56 21.85 -10.39
N ASP A 69 0.86 20.56 -10.22
CA ASP A 69 0.14 19.45 -10.85
C ASP A 69 -1.24 19.21 -10.19
N GLN A 70 -2.19 20.09 -10.55
CA GLN A 70 -3.56 20.05 -10.04
C GLN A 70 -4.31 18.75 -10.44
N GLU A 71 -4.01 18.21 -11.61
CA GLU A 71 -4.64 16.97 -12.08
C GLU A 71 -4.23 15.79 -11.20
N LEU A 72 -2.94 15.66 -10.90
CA LEU A 72 -2.43 14.65 -9.96
C LEU A 72 -3.07 14.81 -8.58
N CYS A 73 -3.10 16.05 -8.05
CA CYS A 73 -3.68 16.34 -6.75
C CYS A 73 -5.17 15.93 -6.68
N SER A 74 -5.96 16.28 -7.69
CA SER A 74 -7.38 15.93 -7.76
C SER A 74 -7.58 14.42 -7.81
N ARG A 75 -6.83 13.73 -8.66
CA ARG A 75 -6.91 12.28 -8.80
C ARG A 75 -6.53 11.55 -7.50
N MET A 76 -5.53 12.03 -6.78
CA MET A 76 -5.14 11.46 -5.49
C MET A 76 -6.19 11.72 -4.41
N LEU A 77 -6.84 12.89 -4.45
CA LEU A 77 -7.96 13.22 -3.57
C LEU A 77 -9.16 12.28 -3.82
N ASP A 78 -9.53 12.05 -5.07
CA ASP A 78 -10.61 11.12 -5.45
C ASP A 78 -10.33 9.71 -4.92
N THR A 79 -9.10 9.25 -5.03
CA THR A 79 -8.66 7.97 -4.47
C THR A 79 -8.83 7.94 -2.96
N SER A 80 -8.43 9.00 -2.25
CA SER A 80 -8.56 9.11 -0.79
C SER A 80 -10.03 9.09 -0.35
N VAL A 81 -10.91 9.78 -1.10
CA VAL A 81 -12.35 9.77 -0.86
C VAL A 81 -12.94 8.38 -1.08
N ALA A 82 -12.54 7.68 -2.14
CA ALA A 82 -13.00 6.32 -2.42
C ALA A 82 -12.60 5.35 -1.29
N VAL A 83 -11.35 5.40 -0.85
CA VAL A 83 -10.86 4.59 0.29
C VAL A 83 -11.65 4.89 1.57
N SER A 84 -11.87 6.18 1.88
CA SER A 84 -12.63 6.59 3.06
C SER A 84 -14.08 6.08 3.03
N ARG A 85 -14.70 6.06 1.85
CA ARG A 85 -16.05 5.49 1.67
C ARG A 85 -16.06 3.98 1.96
N VAL A 86 -15.10 3.23 1.42
CA VAL A 86 -14.98 1.79 1.67
C VAL A 86 -14.80 1.51 3.16
N LEU A 87 -13.90 2.22 3.83
CA LEU A 87 -13.67 2.08 5.26
C LEU A 87 -14.93 2.40 6.08
N THR A 88 -15.67 3.44 5.69
CA THR A 88 -16.92 3.84 6.36
C THR A 88 -17.99 2.76 6.19
N VAL A 89 -18.16 2.22 4.99
CA VAL A 89 -19.12 1.14 4.74
C VAL A 89 -18.75 -0.11 5.53
N ALA A 90 -17.48 -0.52 5.49
CA ALA A 90 -17.00 -1.68 6.24
C ALA A 90 -17.21 -1.53 7.74
N ARG A 91 -16.90 -0.38 8.31
CA ARG A 91 -17.11 -0.05 9.72
C ARG A 91 -18.58 -0.11 10.10
N ARG A 92 -19.46 0.52 9.30
CA ARG A 92 -20.90 0.53 9.55
C ARG A 92 -21.52 -0.85 9.43
N SER A 93 -21.08 -1.67 8.49
CA SER A 93 -21.54 -3.05 8.34
C SER A 93 -21.17 -3.92 9.54
N ALA A 94 -20.08 -3.60 10.23
CA ALA A 94 -19.67 -4.24 11.47
C ALA A 94 -20.41 -3.68 12.73
N GLY A 95 -21.38 -2.78 12.56
CA GLY A 95 -22.12 -2.17 13.67
C GLY A 95 -21.34 -1.13 14.49
N ILE A 96 -20.13 -0.75 14.04
CA ILE A 96 -19.29 0.23 14.73
C ILE A 96 -19.79 1.64 14.37
N LYS A 97 -20.30 2.35 15.36
CA LYS A 97 -20.80 3.73 15.23
C LYS A 97 -19.90 4.70 15.98
N PHE A 98 -19.65 5.85 15.38
CA PHE A 98 -18.98 6.97 16.03
C PHE A 98 -20.00 8.05 16.43
N PRO A 99 -19.71 8.90 17.44
CA PRO A 99 -20.63 9.95 17.88
C PRO A 99 -21.03 10.94 16.77
N CYS A 100 -20.19 11.09 15.75
CA CYS A 100 -20.43 11.96 14.59
C CYS A 100 -21.22 11.30 13.45
N ASP A 101 -21.50 10.01 13.53
CA ASP A 101 -22.36 9.33 12.54
C ASP A 101 -23.82 9.74 12.73
N LYS A 102 -24.32 10.53 11.80
CA LYS A 102 -25.74 10.90 11.71
C LYS A 102 -26.49 9.94 10.83
#